data_43f7625c7182b56d7b9993217d346bbf
#
_entry.id   43f7625c7182b56d7b9993217d346bbf
#
_cell.length_a   1.000
_cell.length_b   1.000
_cell.length_c   1.000
_cell.angle_alpha   90.00
_cell.angle_beta   90.00
_cell.angle_gamma   90.00
#
_symmetry.space_group_name_H-M   'P 1'
#
loop_
_entity.id
_entity.type
_entity.pdbx_description
1 polymer ?
#
loop_
_entity_poly.entity_id
_entity_poly.type
_entity_poly.pdbx_seq_one_letter_code
_entity_poly.pdbx_strand_id
1 'polypeptide(L)'
;MPEDIQILRDVTVDGVRHITAGPSALVWSRQIDFDLVDGTIRNLRHTAGCHGNLQALGALLEGQPVEFALDRLTGINCKERGTSCSDQLTRVLRAVL
;
A
#
# COMPACT_ATOMS: atom_id res chain seq x y z
N MET A 1 3.97 17.26 -4.09
CA MET A 1 3.69 17.39 -2.65
C MET A 1 4.57 16.43 -1.87
N PRO A 2 5.14 16.84 -0.73
CA PRO A 2 6.01 15.94 0.04
C PRO A 2 5.30 14.71 0.60
N GLU A 3 3.98 14.79 0.79
CA GLU A 3 3.16 13.68 1.26
C GLU A 3 2.67 12.76 0.13
N ASP A 4 2.95 13.10 -1.12
CA ASP A 4 2.50 12.29 -2.26
C ASP A 4 3.35 11.02 -2.37
N ILE A 5 2.69 9.94 -2.77
CA ILE A 5 3.38 8.69 -3.07
C ILE A 5 4.00 8.75 -4.47
N GLN A 6 4.92 7.85 -4.73
CA GLN A 6 5.58 7.74 -6.02
C GLN A 6 5.49 6.30 -6.52
N ILE A 7 4.98 6.10 -7.73
CA ILE A 7 4.94 4.77 -8.35
C ILE A 7 6.29 4.51 -9.01
N LEU A 8 7.01 3.52 -8.52
CA LEU A 8 8.35 3.17 -9.00
C LEU A 8 8.31 2.06 -10.05
N ARG A 9 7.28 1.20 -9.98
CA ARG A 9 7.13 0.09 -10.92
C ARG A 9 5.65 -0.26 -11.04
N ASP A 10 5.20 -0.52 -12.24
CA ASP A 10 3.84 -0.97 -12.51
C ASP A 10 3.89 -1.80 -13.80
N VAL A 11 4.04 -3.11 -13.67
CA VAL A 11 4.16 -4.02 -14.81
C VAL A 11 3.19 -5.19 -14.64
N THR A 12 2.64 -5.66 -15.76
CA THR A 12 1.73 -6.79 -15.77
C THR A 12 2.39 -7.95 -16.51
N VAL A 13 2.44 -9.12 -15.85
CA VAL A 13 3.00 -10.35 -16.42
C VAL A 13 2.01 -11.49 -16.12
N ASP A 14 1.54 -12.16 -17.17
CA ASP A 14 0.62 -13.32 -17.05
C ASP A 14 -0.61 -13.03 -16.18
N GLY A 15 -1.21 -11.84 -16.34
CA GLY A 15 -2.40 -11.45 -15.60
C GLY A 15 -2.14 -10.97 -14.20
N VAL A 16 -0.89 -10.91 -13.76
CA VAL A 16 -0.50 -10.40 -12.44
C VAL A 16 0.14 -9.03 -12.61
N ARG A 17 -0.44 -8.03 -11.95
CA ARG A 17 0.10 -6.67 -11.99
C ARG A 17 1.00 -6.45 -10.79
N HIS A 18 2.28 -6.21 -11.03
CA HIS A 18 3.28 -5.99 -9.99
C HIS A 18 3.49 -4.51 -9.78
N ILE A 19 3.27 -4.05 -8.55
CA ILE A 19 3.37 -2.64 -8.18
C ILE A 19 4.46 -2.46 -7.13
N THR A 20 5.33 -1.47 -7.34
CA THR A 20 6.28 -1.00 -6.34
C THR A 20 6.09 0.50 -6.21
N ALA A 21 5.97 0.98 -4.99
CA ALA A 21 5.75 2.40 -4.73
C ALA A 21 6.61 2.89 -3.58
N GLY A 22 6.96 4.17 -3.63
CA GLY A 22 7.60 4.87 -2.52
C GLY A 22 6.53 5.67 -1.79
N PRO A 23 6.29 5.40 -0.48
CA PRO A 23 5.37 6.22 0.30
C PRO A 23 5.98 7.56 0.65
N SER A 24 5.13 8.45 1.18
CA SER A 24 5.56 9.75 1.67
C SER A 24 6.62 9.63 2.77
N ALA A 25 7.51 10.61 2.86
CA ALA A 25 8.48 10.72 3.95
C ALA A 25 7.83 10.90 5.32
N LEU A 26 6.52 11.17 5.37
CA LEU A 26 5.77 11.31 6.62
C LEU A 26 5.56 9.98 7.34
N VAL A 27 5.78 8.85 6.66
CA VAL A 27 5.63 7.52 7.25
C VAL A 27 6.97 6.82 7.30
N TRP A 28 7.06 5.76 8.12
CA TRP A 28 8.32 5.06 8.36
C TRP A 28 8.65 4.00 7.30
N SER A 29 7.66 3.48 6.60
CA SER A 29 7.96 2.54 5.53
C SER A 29 8.60 3.28 4.35
N ARG A 30 9.54 2.62 3.69
CA ARG A 30 10.31 3.22 2.59
C ARG A 30 9.87 2.73 1.23
N GLN A 31 9.24 1.58 1.18
CA GLN A 31 8.79 0.97 -0.06
C GLN A 31 7.61 0.07 0.21
N ILE A 32 6.68 0.10 -0.73
CA ILE A 32 5.47 -0.74 -0.68
C ILE A 32 5.47 -1.57 -1.96
N ASP A 33 5.40 -2.89 -1.81
CA ASP A 33 5.31 -3.82 -2.93
C ASP A 33 4.06 -4.66 -2.79
N PHE A 34 3.33 -4.84 -3.86
CA PHE A 34 2.18 -5.73 -3.89
C PHE A 34 1.84 -6.14 -5.32
N ASP A 35 1.03 -7.17 -5.44
CA ASP A 35 0.50 -7.61 -6.73
C ASP A 35 -1.01 -7.42 -6.75
N LEU A 36 -1.56 -7.18 -7.93
CA LEU A 36 -3.00 -7.14 -8.15
C LEU A 36 -3.38 -8.24 -9.13
N VAL A 37 -4.34 -9.07 -8.72
CA VAL A 37 -4.88 -10.18 -9.52
C VAL A 37 -6.39 -10.09 -9.45
N ASP A 38 -7.04 -9.83 -10.58
CA ASP A 38 -8.51 -9.71 -10.67
C ASP A 38 -9.08 -8.77 -9.62
N GLY A 39 -8.44 -7.62 -9.40
CA GLY A 39 -8.88 -6.62 -8.44
C GLY A 39 -8.64 -6.98 -6.99
N THR A 40 -7.88 -8.05 -6.70
CA THR A 40 -7.51 -8.45 -5.34
C THR A 40 -6.05 -8.19 -5.06
N ILE A 41 -5.73 -7.92 -3.78
CA ILE A 41 -4.38 -7.64 -3.31
C ILE A 41 -3.68 -8.95 -2.99
N ARG A 42 -2.44 -9.10 -3.47
CA ARG A 42 -1.60 -10.26 -3.21
C ARG A 42 -0.19 -9.82 -2.83
N ASN A 43 0.45 -10.57 -1.95
CA ASN A 43 1.87 -10.43 -1.63
C ASN A 43 2.25 -9.02 -1.17
N LEU A 44 1.41 -8.37 -0.39
CA LEU A 44 1.70 -7.04 0.14
C LEU A 44 2.88 -7.09 1.11
N ARG A 45 3.89 -6.27 0.84
CA ARG A 45 5.10 -6.18 1.64
C ARG A 45 5.51 -4.71 1.80
N HIS A 46 6.04 -4.40 2.98
CA HIS A 46 6.61 -3.08 3.24
C HIS A 46 8.08 -3.24 3.59
N THR A 47 8.92 -2.34 3.08
CA THR A 47 10.32 -2.25 3.47
C THR A 47 10.43 -1.17 4.53
N ALA A 48 10.99 -1.52 5.70
CA ALA A 48 11.08 -0.66 6.89
C ALA A 48 9.68 -0.32 7.44
N GLY A 49 9.63 0.45 8.51
CA GLY A 49 8.38 0.84 9.16
C GLY A 49 8.05 -0.04 10.36
N CYS A 50 6.79 -0.08 10.74
CA CYS A 50 6.30 -0.85 11.90
C CYS A 50 6.18 -2.33 11.53
N HIS A 51 7.25 -3.08 11.69
CA HIS A 51 7.36 -4.45 11.18
C HIS A 51 6.15 -5.35 11.54
N GLY A 52 5.78 -5.41 12.80
CA GLY A 52 4.66 -6.26 13.22
C GLY A 52 3.32 -5.83 12.62
N ASN A 53 3.04 -4.53 12.67
CA ASN A 53 1.79 -3.99 12.15
C ASN A 53 1.70 -4.13 10.63
N LEU A 54 2.80 -3.95 9.92
CA LEU A 54 2.80 -4.06 8.46
C LEU A 54 2.69 -5.52 8.02
N GLN A 55 3.27 -6.43 8.77
CA GLN A 55 3.10 -7.86 8.55
C GLN A 55 1.64 -8.28 8.70
N ALA A 56 1.01 -7.80 9.78
CA ALA A 56 -0.41 -8.07 10.04
C ALA A 56 -1.29 -7.50 8.94
N LEU A 57 -0.98 -6.29 8.48
CA LEU A 57 -1.71 -5.67 7.39
C LEU A 57 -1.65 -6.51 6.11
N GLY A 58 -0.45 -7.00 5.76
CA GLY A 58 -0.28 -7.88 4.61
C GLY A 58 -1.09 -9.15 4.72
N ALA A 59 -1.10 -9.77 5.90
CA ALA A 59 -1.86 -10.99 6.13
C ALA A 59 -3.37 -10.76 6.04
N LEU A 60 -3.86 -9.63 6.56
CA LEU A 60 -5.28 -9.29 6.54
C LEU A 60 -5.78 -8.96 5.13
N LEU A 61 -4.94 -8.36 4.31
CA LEU A 61 -5.31 -7.92 2.98
C LEU A 61 -5.07 -8.95 1.89
N GLU A 62 -4.35 -10.03 2.19
CA GLU A 62 -4.08 -11.08 1.21
C GLU A 62 -5.38 -11.63 0.62
N GLY A 63 -5.54 -11.52 -0.70
CA GLY A 63 -6.72 -11.99 -1.40
C GLY A 63 -7.96 -11.11 -1.28
N GLN A 64 -7.86 -9.96 -0.59
CA GLN A 64 -9.00 -9.06 -0.44
C GLN A 64 -9.16 -8.15 -1.64
N PRO A 65 -10.41 -7.77 -2.00
CA PRO A 65 -10.62 -6.76 -3.03
C PRO A 65 -9.98 -5.42 -2.65
N VAL A 66 -9.52 -4.68 -3.66
CA VAL A 66 -8.95 -3.35 -3.45
C VAL A 66 -9.92 -2.44 -2.69
N GLU A 67 -11.21 -2.49 -3.01
CA GLU A 67 -12.24 -1.68 -2.37
C GLU A 67 -12.30 -1.89 -0.86
N PHE A 68 -12.06 -3.13 -0.41
CA PHE A 68 -12.03 -3.43 1.03
C PHE A 68 -10.92 -2.63 1.73
N ALA A 69 -9.73 -2.59 1.14
CA ALA A 69 -8.62 -1.82 1.70
C ALA A 69 -8.92 -0.32 1.69
N LEU A 70 -9.44 0.19 0.58
CA LEU A 70 -9.78 1.61 0.46
C LEU A 70 -10.81 2.02 1.52
N ASP A 71 -11.81 1.17 1.72
CA ASP A 71 -12.90 1.44 2.64
C ASP A 71 -12.44 1.48 4.09
N ARG A 72 -11.53 0.58 4.46
CA ARG A 72 -11.10 0.38 5.84
C ARG A 72 -9.91 1.21 6.26
N LEU A 73 -9.03 1.57 5.33
CA LEU A 73 -7.74 2.15 5.67
C LEU A 73 -7.58 3.61 5.30
N THR A 74 -8.45 4.15 4.45
CA THR A 74 -8.34 5.56 4.04
C THR A 74 -8.49 6.48 5.24
N GLY A 75 -7.55 7.40 5.39
CA GLY A 75 -7.61 8.42 6.42
C GLY A 75 -7.05 8.00 7.78
N ILE A 76 -6.55 6.77 7.93
CA ILE A 76 -5.93 6.38 9.20
C ILE A 76 -4.67 7.21 9.42
N ASN A 77 -4.63 7.89 10.56
CA ASN A 77 -3.55 8.81 10.92
C ASN A 77 -2.64 8.16 11.96
N CYS A 78 -1.33 8.32 11.79
CA CYS A 78 -0.34 7.83 12.73
C CYS A 78 0.30 9.00 13.45
N LYS A 79 0.07 9.12 14.75
CA LYS A 79 0.71 10.14 15.62
C LYS A 79 0.57 11.56 15.05
N GLU A 80 -0.60 11.93 14.60
CA GLU A 80 -0.92 13.27 14.10
C GLU A 80 -0.12 13.70 12.87
N ARG A 81 0.39 12.75 12.08
CA ARG A 81 1.11 13.04 10.85
C ARG A 81 0.20 13.37 9.67
N GLY A 82 -1.11 13.21 9.83
CA GLY A 82 -2.07 13.38 8.76
C GLY A 82 -2.19 12.18 7.83
N THR A 83 -1.36 11.16 8.05
CA THR A 83 -1.35 9.93 7.24
C THR A 83 -0.71 8.80 8.04
N SER A 84 -0.67 7.61 7.49
CA SER A 84 -0.06 6.43 8.08
C SER A 84 0.43 5.51 6.96
N CYS A 85 1.18 4.45 7.29
CA CYS A 85 1.55 3.45 6.31
C CYS A 85 0.32 2.83 5.65
N SER A 86 -0.75 2.60 6.40
CA SER A 86 -2.01 2.07 5.88
C SER A 86 -2.69 3.07 4.95
N ASP A 87 -2.75 4.34 5.33
CA ASP A 87 -3.33 5.39 4.48
C ASP A 87 -2.50 5.58 3.21
N GLN A 88 -1.18 5.53 3.31
CA GLN A 88 -0.29 5.63 2.14
C GLN A 88 -0.56 4.50 1.15
N LEU A 89 -0.80 3.28 1.63
CA LEU A 89 -1.19 2.17 0.77
C LEU A 89 -2.46 2.50 -0.02
N THR A 90 -3.46 3.11 0.61
CA THR A 90 -4.69 3.48 -0.10
C THR A 90 -4.42 4.52 -1.19
N ARG A 91 -3.50 5.43 -0.97
CA ARG A 91 -3.10 6.41 -1.99
C ARG A 91 -2.43 5.75 -3.18
N VAL A 92 -1.58 4.75 -2.93
CA VAL A 92 -0.97 3.95 -3.99
C VAL A 92 -2.04 3.20 -4.77
N LEU A 93 -2.97 2.54 -4.09
CA LEU A 93 -4.06 1.80 -4.73
C LEU A 93 -4.90 2.70 -5.64
N ARG A 94 -5.22 3.90 -5.19
CA ARG A 94 -5.98 4.86 -6.01
C ARG A 94 -5.18 5.31 -7.23
N ALA A 95 -3.88 5.48 -7.09
CA ALA A 95 -3.03 5.95 -8.18
C ALA A 95 -2.90 4.92 -9.30
N VAL A 96 -3.01 3.62 -8.99
CA VAL A 96 -2.84 2.55 -9.98
C VAL A 96 -4.15 1.97 -10.50
N LEU A 97 -5.28 2.42 -9.98
CA LEU A 97 -6.60 1.97 -10.46
C LEU A 97 -7.08 2.69 -11.71
#